data_d1a4458f3711cb9e3f1ae3c64cf8dcf7
#
_entry.id   d1a4458f3711cb9e3f1ae3c64cf8dcf7
#
_cell.length_a   1.000
_cell.length_b   1.000
_cell.length_c   1.000
_cell.angle_alpha   90.00
_cell.angle_beta   90.00
_cell.angle_gamma   90.00
#
_symmetry.space_group_name_H-M   'P 1'
#
loop_
_entity.id
_entity.type
_entity.pdbx_description
1 polymer ?
#
loop_
_entity_poly.entity_id
_entity_poly.type
_entity_poly.pdbx_seq_one_letter_code
_entity_poly.pdbx_strand_id
1 'polypeptide(L)'
;EQDIDDLVSHIRSFATQEAAPVKSPVDVSDTIIVAESSYTLEETVENLKASLVGQNFILIRTDTLEHGLVPEGEENQQEVILHFCNFSFLYDALKVDPRVGMFLPCRVTVIEKDDKVTVSAINPLYLSRLFNNAELDEFCKQMYGLYSAIIEDATL
;
A
#
# COMPACT_ATOMS: atom_id res chain seq x y z
N GLU A 1 -23.57 -28.84 38.86
CA GLU A 1 -23.88 -29.44 37.51
C GLU A 1 -24.70 -28.47 36.67
N GLN A 2 -25.66 -27.72 37.21
CA GLN A 2 -26.49 -26.77 36.46
C GLN A 2 -25.69 -25.60 35.87
N ASP A 3 -24.65 -25.11 36.57
CA ASP A 3 -23.81 -24.01 36.12
C ASP A 3 -22.92 -24.35 34.89
N ILE A 4 -22.54 -25.61 34.74
CA ILE A 4 -21.69 -26.05 33.60
C ILE A 4 -22.55 -26.18 32.33
N ASP A 5 -23.76 -26.67 32.45
CA ASP A 5 -24.69 -26.82 31.34
C ASP A 5 -25.14 -25.45 30.80
N ASP A 6 -25.33 -24.48 31.66
CA ASP A 6 -25.64 -23.09 31.29
C ASP A 6 -24.46 -22.43 30.58
N LEU A 7 -23.23 -22.66 31.05
CA LEU A 7 -22.03 -22.15 30.41
C LEU A 7 -21.80 -22.77 29.03
N VAL A 8 -21.97 -24.09 28.91
CA VAL A 8 -21.87 -24.82 27.64
C VAL A 8 -22.95 -24.37 26.65
N SER A 9 -24.19 -24.15 27.13
CA SER A 9 -25.28 -23.62 26.31
C SER A 9 -24.97 -22.21 25.82
N HIS A 10 -24.39 -21.37 26.67
CA HIS A 10 -23.99 -20.00 26.33
C HIS A 10 -22.87 -19.99 25.31
N ILE A 11 -21.83 -20.82 25.47
CA ILE A 11 -20.73 -20.96 24.50
C ILE A 11 -21.27 -21.48 23.16
N ARG A 12 -22.20 -22.43 23.16
CA ARG A 12 -22.83 -22.92 21.92
C ARG A 12 -23.65 -21.84 21.22
N SER A 13 -24.27 -20.92 21.92
CA SER A 13 -25.02 -19.81 21.34
C SER A 13 -24.10 -18.82 20.58
N PHE A 14 -22.85 -18.67 21.01
CA PHE A 14 -21.84 -17.89 20.24
C PHE A 14 -21.36 -18.64 19.00
N ALA A 15 -21.23 -19.97 19.06
CA ALA A 15 -20.80 -20.78 17.93
C ALA A 15 -21.87 -20.94 16.84
N THR A 16 -23.13 -20.71 17.16
CA THR A 16 -24.27 -20.76 16.21
C THR A 16 -24.69 -19.36 15.72
N GLN A 17 -24.11 -18.30 16.27
CA GLN A 17 -24.20 -17.00 15.62
C GLN A 17 -23.36 -17.12 14.34
N GLU A 18 -24.04 -17.46 13.24
CA GLU A 18 -23.49 -17.33 11.90
C GLU A 18 -22.95 -15.90 11.85
N ALA A 19 -21.63 -15.78 11.85
CA ALA A 19 -20.99 -14.50 11.67
C ALA A 19 -21.62 -13.93 10.40
N ALA A 20 -22.38 -12.84 10.55
CA ALA A 20 -22.90 -12.13 9.39
C ALA A 20 -21.72 -12.06 8.40
N PRO A 21 -21.91 -12.43 7.13
CA PRO A 21 -20.79 -12.45 6.19
C PRO A 21 -20.12 -11.11 6.37
N VAL A 22 -18.88 -11.15 6.85
CA VAL A 22 -18.02 -9.97 6.90
C VAL A 22 -17.95 -9.61 5.44
N LYS A 23 -18.79 -8.68 4.97
CA LYS A 23 -18.63 -8.06 3.69
C LYS A 23 -17.21 -7.58 3.73
N SER A 24 -16.34 -8.24 2.97
CA SER A 24 -15.01 -7.72 2.72
C SER A 24 -15.26 -6.27 2.35
N PRO A 25 -14.93 -5.30 3.22
CA PRO A 25 -15.41 -3.92 3.03
C PRO A 25 -14.81 -3.28 1.81
N VAL A 26 -13.89 -3.96 1.12
CA VAL A 26 -13.15 -3.44 -0.04
C VAL A 26 -12.93 -4.58 -1.03
N ASP A 27 -13.23 -4.33 -2.29
CA ASP A 27 -12.78 -5.17 -3.39
C ASP A 27 -11.24 -5.20 -3.38
N VAL A 28 -10.63 -6.35 -3.59
CA VAL A 28 -9.16 -6.49 -3.63
C VAL A 28 -8.55 -5.59 -4.69
N SER A 29 -9.25 -5.34 -5.80
CA SER A 29 -8.86 -4.39 -6.85
C SER A 29 -8.76 -2.93 -6.35
N ASP A 30 -9.49 -2.57 -5.30
CA ASP A 30 -9.47 -1.23 -4.72
C ASP A 30 -8.29 -1.00 -3.76
N THR A 31 -7.55 -2.06 -3.38
CA THR A 31 -6.47 -1.96 -2.38
C THR A 31 -5.12 -1.57 -2.97
N ILE A 32 -4.93 -1.82 -4.26
CA ILE A 32 -3.68 -1.55 -4.97
C ILE A 32 -3.92 -0.79 -6.27
N ILE A 33 -2.92 0.01 -6.65
CA ILE A 33 -2.79 0.60 -7.99
C ILE A 33 -1.75 -0.24 -8.71
N VAL A 34 -2.05 -0.69 -9.92
CA VAL A 34 -1.14 -1.49 -10.76
C VAL A 34 -1.13 -0.91 -12.16
N ALA A 35 0.07 -0.76 -12.75
CA ALA A 35 0.25 -0.37 -14.13
C ALA A 35 1.36 -1.19 -14.80
N GLU A 36 1.19 -1.58 -16.05
CA GLU A 36 2.25 -2.15 -16.90
C GLU A 36 3.01 -1.01 -17.54
N SER A 37 4.34 -1.04 -17.48
CA SER A 37 5.19 -0.02 -18.08
C SER A 37 5.53 -0.36 -19.53
N SER A 38 5.60 0.67 -20.37
CA SER A 38 6.09 0.58 -21.76
C SER A 38 7.62 0.64 -21.85
N TYR A 39 8.31 0.86 -20.73
CA TYR A 39 9.75 1.04 -20.63
C TYR A 39 10.42 -0.17 -19.98
N THR A 40 11.74 -0.22 -20.05
CA THR A 40 12.55 -1.18 -19.30
C THR A 40 12.44 -0.93 -17.79
N LEU A 41 12.86 -1.91 -16.97
CA LEU A 41 12.90 -1.76 -15.53
C LEU A 41 13.68 -0.51 -15.10
N GLU A 42 14.89 -0.34 -15.65
CA GLU A 42 15.76 0.79 -15.32
C GLU A 42 15.13 2.14 -15.70
N GLU A 43 14.60 2.27 -16.91
CA GLU A 43 13.91 3.47 -17.36
C GLU A 43 12.67 3.78 -16.53
N THR A 44 11.87 2.76 -16.19
CA THR A 44 10.69 2.92 -15.35
C THR A 44 11.07 3.44 -13.95
N VAL A 45 12.13 2.90 -13.36
CA VAL A 45 12.64 3.35 -12.05
C VAL A 45 13.12 4.80 -12.12
N GLU A 46 13.84 5.20 -13.15
CA GLU A 46 14.31 6.58 -13.31
C GLU A 46 13.15 7.56 -13.61
N ASN A 47 12.17 7.17 -14.41
CA ASN A 47 10.95 7.93 -14.65
C ASN A 47 10.16 8.14 -13.35
N LEU A 48 10.01 7.08 -12.54
CA LEU A 48 9.35 7.19 -11.22
C LEU A 48 10.09 8.17 -10.30
N LYS A 49 11.43 8.12 -10.24
CA LYS A 49 12.23 9.07 -9.45
C LYS A 49 12.00 10.51 -9.90
N ALA A 50 12.01 10.75 -11.20
CA ALA A 50 11.78 12.08 -11.75
C ALA A 50 10.36 12.59 -11.47
N SER A 51 9.34 11.75 -11.66
CA SER A 51 7.95 12.10 -11.42
C SER A 51 7.67 12.35 -9.93
N LEU A 52 8.23 11.52 -9.03
CA LEU A 52 8.13 11.74 -7.58
C LEU A 52 8.67 13.11 -7.17
N VAL A 53 9.85 13.48 -7.67
CA VAL A 53 10.45 14.82 -7.40
C VAL A 53 9.57 15.92 -7.98
N GLY A 54 9.05 15.74 -9.20
CA GLY A 54 8.16 16.69 -9.86
C GLY A 54 6.86 16.96 -9.07
N GLN A 55 6.38 15.97 -8.28
CA GLN A 55 5.21 16.06 -7.42
C GLN A 55 5.55 16.40 -5.94
N ASN A 56 6.74 16.96 -5.70
CA ASN A 56 7.23 17.36 -4.37
C ASN A 56 7.37 16.22 -3.35
N PHE A 57 7.59 14.99 -3.81
CA PHE A 57 8.00 13.90 -2.94
C PHE A 57 9.53 13.88 -2.80
N ILE A 58 9.98 13.46 -1.65
CA ILE A 58 11.39 13.21 -1.37
C ILE A 58 11.63 11.71 -1.49
N LEU A 59 12.50 11.31 -2.41
CA LEU A 59 13.00 9.95 -2.49
C LEU A 59 13.91 9.70 -1.28
N ILE A 60 13.56 8.70 -0.47
CA ILE A 60 14.32 8.34 0.73
C ILE A 60 15.42 7.35 0.37
N ARG A 61 15.04 6.28 -0.35
CA ARG A 61 15.97 5.25 -0.82
C ARG A 61 15.34 4.41 -1.93
N THR A 62 16.19 3.70 -2.65
CA THR A 62 15.80 2.68 -3.62
C THR A 62 16.56 1.41 -3.26
N ASP A 63 15.85 0.31 -3.10
CA ASP A 63 16.42 -1.00 -2.73
C ASP A 63 15.87 -2.08 -3.67
N THR A 64 16.47 -3.27 -3.64
CA THR A 64 15.80 -4.50 -4.11
C THR A 64 14.80 -4.98 -3.05
N LEU A 65 13.81 -5.77 -3.43
CA LEU A 65 12.87 -6.35 -2.45
C LEU A 65 13.57 -7.29 -1.47
N GLU A 66 14.67 -7.92 -1.90
CA GLU A 66 15.45 -8.85 -1.09
C GLU A 66 16.55 -8.17 -0.25
N HIS A 67 16.67 -6.84 -0.31
CA HIS A 67 17.70 -6.10 0.41
C HIS A 67 17.70 -6.42 1.92
N GLY A 68 18.83 -6.91 2.41
CA GLY A 68 19.00 -7.33 3.79
C GLY A 68 18.40 -8.70 4.16
N LEU A 69 17.78 -9.41 3.20
CA LEU A 69 17.25 -10.76 3.39
C LEU A 69 18.19 -11.84 2.86
N VAL A 70 18.98 -11.50 1.85
CA VAL A 70 20.01 -12.36 1.25
C VAL A 70 21.38 -11.69 1.36
N PRO A 71 22.51 -12.41 1.12
CA PRO A 71 23.82 -11.79 1.07
C PRO A 71 23.90 -10.69 0.00
N GLU A 72 24.70 -9.64 0.30
CA GLU A 72 24.92 -8.52 -0.62
C GLU A 72 25.46 -9.02 -1.98
N GLY A 73 24.80 -8.59 -3.06
CA GLY A 73 25.10 -8.99 -4.42
C GLY A 73 24.39 -10.26 -4.92
N GLU A 74 23.63 -10.92 -4.06
CA GLU A 74 22.77 -12.07 -4.44
C GLU A 74 21.30 -11.69 -4.60
N GLU A 75 20.95 -10.40 -4.37
CA GLU A 75 19.57 -9.92 -4.48
C GLU A 75 19.05 -10.00 -5.91
N ASN A 76 17.77 -10.29 -6.05
CA ASN A 76 17.06 -10.22 -7.32
C ASN A 76 16.96 -8.75 -7.80
N GLN A 77 17.71 -8.41 -8.84
CA GLN A 77 17.74 -7.07 -9.39
C GLN A 77 16.50 -6.71 -10.23
N GLN A 78 15.62 -7.67 -10.51
CA GLN A 78 14.38 -7.46 -11.26
C GLN A 78 13.20 -7.04 -10.36
N GLU A 79 13.44 -6.89 -9.07
CA GLU A 79 12.42 -6.53 -8.07
C GLU A 79 12.91 -5.33 -7.25
N VAL A 80 12.50 -4.13 -7.64
CA VAL A 80 12.94 -2.87 -7.05
C VAL A 80 11.81 -2.24 -6.24
N ILE A 81 12.18 -1.62 -5.11
CA ILE A 81 11.27 -0.84 -4.28
C ILE A 81 11.82 0.58 -4.08
N LEU A 82 10.99 1.59 -4.34
CA LEU A 82 11.28 2.98 -4.06
C LEU A 82 10.54 3.40 -2.80
N HIS A 83 11.27 3.98 -1.85
CA HIS A 83 10.74 4.55 -0.61
C HIS A 83 10.75 6.07 -0.71
N PHE A 84 9.62 6.70 -0.49
CA PHE A 84 9.47 8.15 -0.64
C PHE A 84 8.51 8.74 0.38
N CYS A 85 8.50 10.03 0.53
CA CYS A 85 7.60 10.73 1.43
C CYS A 85 7.33 12.17 0.96
N ASN A 86 6.11 12.65 1.20
CA ASN A 86 5.78 14.06 1.20
C ASN A 86 5.53 14.49 2.65
N PHE A 87 6.50 15.18 3.25
CA PHE A 87 6.46 15.48 4.69
C PHE A 87 5.31 16.41 5.09
N SER A 88 4.88 17.33 4.22
CA SER A 88 3.74 18.20 4.49
C SER A 88 2.46 17.39 4.63
N PHE A 89 2.18 16.52 3.67
CA PHE A 89 1.05 15.60 3.73
C PHE A 89 1.13 14.66 4.92
N LEU A 90 2.32 14.14 5.19
CA LEU A 90 2.55 13.21 6.29
C LEU A 90 2.16 13.79 7.63
N TYR A 91 2.68 14.98 7.96
CA TYR A 91 2.42 15.60 9.26
C TYR A 91 0.94 15.93 9.46
N ASP A 92 0.25 16.32 8.40
CA ASP A 92 -1.18 16.63 8.50
C ASP A 92 -2.00 15.33 8.64
N ALA A 93 -1.70 14.30 7.88
CA ALA A 93 -2.36 12.99 8.03
C ALA A 93 -2.14 12.36 9.42
N LEU A 94 -0.92 12.46 9.97
CA LEU A 94 -0.60 11.95 11.31
C LEU A 94 -1.34 12.69 12.44
N LYS A 95 -1.66 13.98 12.26
CA LYS A 95 -2.50 14.74 13.21
C LYS A 95 -3.93 14.23 13.23
N VAL A 96 -4.44 13.80 12.06
CA VAL A 96 -5.79 13.24 11.92
C VAL A 96 -5.85 11.81 12.47
N ASP A 97 -4.89 10.98 12.09
CA ASP A 97 -4.82 9.59 12.56
C ASP A 97 -3.37 9.08 12.60
N PRO A 98 -2.79 8.92 13.80
CA PRO A 98 -1.41 8.43 13.93
C PRO A 98 -1.16 7.04 13.35
N ARG A 99 -2.20 6.22 13.16
CA ARG A 99 -2.09 4.87 12.58
C ARG A 99 -1.61 4.90 11.12
N VAL A 100 -1.76 6.03 10.42
CA VAL A 100 -1.16 6.26 9.10
C VAL A 100 0.34 5.96 9.09
N GLY A 101 1.01 6.14 10.22
CA GLY A 101 2.43 5.82 10.41
C GLY A 101 2.81 4.37 10.07
N MET A 102 1.86 3.43 10.11
CA MET A 102 2.08 2.01 9.75
C MET A 102 2.46 1.84 8.26
N PHE A 103 2.10 2.79 7.40
CA PHE A 103 2.32 2.76 5.95
C PHE A 103 3.50 3.62 5.50
N LEU A 104 4.28 4.12 6.44
CA LEU A 104 5.42 4.99 6.14
C LEU A 104 6.76 4.25 6.22
N PRO A 105 7.74 4.62 5.41
CA PRO A 105 7.61 5.52 4.27
C PRO A 105 6.69 4.95 3.19
N CYS A 106 6.09 5.83 2.38
CA CYS A 106 5.34 5.43 1.20
C CYS A 106 6.23 4.62 0.26
N ARG A 107 5.64 3.69 -0.48
CA ARG A 107 6.39 2.75 -1.32
C ARG A 107 5.70 2.52 -2.65
N VAL A 108 6.52 2.32 -3.67
CA VAL A 108 6.14 1.76 -4.96
C VAL A 108 7.11 0.65 -5.31
N THR A 109 6.61 -0.46 -5.83
CA THR A 109 7.42 -1.58 -6.32
C THR A 109 7.40 -1.62 -7.82
N VAL A 110 8.54 -1.95 -8.41
CA VAL A 110 8.70 -2.20 -9.86
C VAL A 110 9.25 -3.60 -10.02
N ILE A 111 8.52 -4.43 -10.75
CA ILE A 111 8.86 -5.84 -10.94
C ILE A 111 8.93 -6.13 -12.43
N GLU A 112 10.06 -6.69 -12.87
CA GLU A 112 10.20 -7.26 -14.20
C GLU A 112 10.03 -8.75 -14.14
N LYS A 113 9.06 -9.28 -14.87
CA LYS A 113 8.79 -10.70 -14.99
C LYS A 113 8.20 -11.02 -16.36
N ASP A 114 8.69 -12.10 -16.98
CA ASP A 114 8.20 -12.58 -18.29
C ASP A 114 8.21 -11.45 -19.35
N ASP A 115 9.30 -10.68 -19.41
CA ASP A 115 9.51 -9.51 -20.30
C ASP A 115 8.47 -8.38 -20.10
N LYS A 116 7.82 -8.32 -18.94
CA LYS A 116 6.88 -7.27 -18.56
C LYS A 116 7.35 -6.55 -17.30
N VAL A 117 7.29 -5.24 -17.33
CA VAL A 117 7.57 -4.38 -16.19
C VAL A 117 6.25 -3.90 -15.59
N THR A 118 6.06 -4.17 -14.31
CA THR A 118 4.84 -3.81 -13.59
C THR A 118 5.17 -2.91 -12.41
N VAL A 119 4.46 -1.80 -12.31
CA VAL A 119 4.52 -0.86 -11.18
C VAL A 119 3.32 -1.09 -10.28
N SER A 120 3.55 -1.22 -8.97
CA SER A 120 2.48 -1.44 -7.99
C SER A 120 2.65 -0.56 -6.76
N ALA A 121 1.56 -0.01 -6.28
CA ALA A 121 1.49 0.77 -5.04
C ALA A 121 0.21 0.45 -4.27
N ILE A 122 0.23 0.69 -2.95
CA ILE A 122 -1.01 0.65 -2.18
C ILE A 122 -1.93 1.78 -2.64
N ASN A 123 -3.23 1.49 -2.77
CA ASN A 123 -4.22 2.52 -3.08
C ASN A 123 -4.51 3.35 -1.83
N PRO A 124 -4.15 4.66 -1.80
CA PRO A 124 -4.40 5.50 -0.64
C PRO A 124 -5.88 5.59 -0.21
N LEU A 125 -6.82 5.48 -1.16
CA LEU A 125 -8.26 5.48 -0.86
C LEU A 125 -8.68 4.32 0.07
N TYR A 126 -7.86 3.28 0.16
CA TYR A 126 -8.10 2.16 1.06
C TYR A 126 -7.89 2.53 2.53
N LEU A 127 -7.00 3.49 2.83
CA LEU A 127 -6.56 3.76 4.21
C LEU A 127 -7.67 4.34 5.08
N SER A 128 -8.48 5.27 4.59
CA SER A 128 -9.60 5.82 5.36
C SER A 128 -10.62 4.75 5.75
N ARG A 129 -10.88 3.81 4.83
CA ARG A 129 -11.75 2.67 5.06
C ARG A 129 -11.13 1.66 6.03
N LEU A 130 -9.83 1.36 5.87
CA LEU A 130 -9.09 0.46 6.76
C LEU A 130 -9.11 0.95 8.21
N PHE A 131 -8.93 2.25 8.41
CA PHE A 131 -8.94 2.85 9.74
C PHE A 131 -10.33 3.25 10.23
N ASN A 132 -11.35 3.12 9.37
CA ASN A 132 -12.71 3.60 9.64
C ASN A 132 -12.72 5.05 10.13
N ASN A 133 -11.97 5.90 9.42
CA ASN A 133 -11.79 7.31 9.76
C ASN A 133 -12.06 8.20 8.54
N ALA A 134 -13.26 8.78 8.49
CA ALA A 134 -13.70 9.60 7.37
C ALA A 134 -12.94 10.95 7.27
N GLU A 135 -12.28 11.40 8.33
CA GLU A 135 -11.45 12.61 8.29
C GLU A 135 -10.21 12.44 7.40
N LEU A 136 -9.82 11.19 7.14
CA LEU A 136 -8.74 10.85 6.19
C LEU A 136 -9.18 10.88 4.72
N ASP A 137 -10.48 10.90 4.41
CA ASP A 137 -10.98 10.72 3.04
C ASP A 137 -10.39 11.74 2.06
N GLU A 138 -10.30 13.00 2.46
CA GLU A 138 -9.78 14.05 1.58
C GLU A 138 -8.27 13.89 1.34
N PHE A 139 -7.50 13.57 2.39
CA PHE A 139 -6.07 13.25 2.25
C PHE A 139 -5.85 12.03 1.34
N CYS A 140 -6.65 11.00 1.51
CA CYS A 140 -6.58 9.78 0.71
C CYS A 140 -6.89 10.05 -0.76
N LYS A 141 -7.89 10.89 -1.07
CA LYS A 141 -8.23 11.28 -2.45
C LYS A 141 -7.11 12.08 -3.11
N GLN A 142 -6.55 13.05 -2.42
CA GLN A 142 -5.45 13.85 -2.94
C GLN A 142 -4.22 12.98 -3.18
N MET A 143 -3.87 12.10 -2.24
CA MET A 143 -2.75 11.18 -2.38
C MET A 143 -2.97 10.17 -3.50
N TYR A 144 -4.20 9.66 -3.69
CA TYR A 144 -4.55 8.81 -4.81
C TYR A 144 -4.33 9.50 -6.16
N GLY A 145 -4.75 10.77 -6.28
CA GLY A 145 -4.53 11.56 -7.50
C GLY A 145 -3.04 11.74 -7.82
N LEU A 146 -2.22 12.01 -6.78
CA LEU A 146 -0.77 12.11 -6.94
C LEU A 146 -0.12 10.78 -7.35
N TYR A 147 -0.50 9.67 -6.69
CA TYR A 147 0.03 8.35 -7.03
C TYR A 147 -0.33 7.93 -8.45
N SER A 148 -1.59 8.14 -8.84
CA SER A 148 -2.04 7.82 -10.20
C SER A 148 -1.27 8.62 -11.25
N ALA A 149 -1.09 9.93 -11.03
CA ALA A 149 -0.33 10.79 -11.94
C ALA A 149 1.15 10.37 -12.02
N ILE A 150 1.79 10.05 -10.88
CA ILE A 150 3.19 9.61 -10.83
C ILE A 150 3.37 8.30 -11.60
N ILE A 151 2.49 7.33 -11.35
CA ILE A 151 2.58 6.01 -11.99
C ILE A 151 2.29 6.12 -13.50
N GLU A 152 1.27 6.88 -13.90
CA GLU A 152 0.93 7.11 -15.31
C GLU A 152 2.10 7.78 -16.04
N ASP A 153 2.67 8.86 -15.49
CA ASP A 153 3.80 9.59 -16.09
C ASP A 153 5.06 8.71 -16.22
N ALA A 154 5.25 7.76 -15.31
CA ALA A 154 6.41 6.88 -15.32
C ALA A 154 6.26 5.63 -16.21
N THR A 155 5.05 5.28 -16.63
CA THR A 155 4.78 4.01 -17.34
C THR A 155 4.32 4.18 -18.78
N LEU A 156 3.89 5.37 -19.19
CA LEU A 156 3.39 5.73 -20.52
C LEU A 156 4.36 6.61 -21.28
#